data_4d1778be9f908642bf46718b20321434
#
_entry.id   4d1778be9f908642bf46718b20321434
#
_cell.length_a   1.000
_cell.length_b   1.000
_cell.length_c   1.000
_cell.angle_alpha   90.00
_cell.angle_beta   90.00
_cell.angle_gamma   90.00
#
_symmetry.space_group_name_H-M   'P 1'
#
loop_
_entity.id
_entity.type
_entity.pdbx_description
1 polymer ?
#
loop_
_entity_poly.entity_id
_entity_poly.type
_entity_poly.pdbx_seq_one_letter_code
_entity_poly.pdbx_strand_id
1 'polypeptide(L)'
;MTLECSTDPIAWPRLPPHLLLSTKTPDYLRLILTSRVYEVLKETPLVQALNLSAKFGNQIYLKREDLHEVFSFKIRGAYNFMASLSEEERWKGVVTCSAG
;
A
#
# COMPACT_ATOMS: atom_id res chain seq x y z
N MET A 1 24.03 -8.67 21.98
CA MET A 1 22.61 -8.94 21.78
C MET A 1 22.37 -8.90 20.27
N THR A 2 22.52 -10.04 19.62
CA THR A 2 22.38 -10.20 18.18
C THR A 2 20.88 -10.24 17.88
N LEU A 3 20.38 -9.20 17.18
CA LEU A 3 19.05 -9.22 16.58
C LEU A 3 19.09 -10.24 15.46
N GLU A 4 18.61 -11.45 15.71
CA GLU A 4 18.32 -12.40 14.67
C GLU A 4 17.19 -11.79 13.83
N CYS A 5 17.53 -11.45 12.59
CA CYS A 5 16.54 -11.11 11.58
C CYS A 5 15.72 -12.37 11.31
N SER A 6 14.53 -12.44 11.90
CA SER A 6 13.59 -13.52 11.61
C SER A 6 13.33 -13.52 10.10
N THR A 7 13.71 -14.62 9.44
CA THR A 7 13.42 -14.87 8.02
C THR A 7 12.01 -15.38 7.79
N ASP A 8 11.16 -15.34 8.81
CA ASP A 8 9.75 -15.67 8.62
C ASP A 8 9.15 -14.67 7.63
N PRO A 9 8.47 -15.15 6.58
CA PRO A 9 7.74 -14.27 5.70
C PRO A 9 6.80 -13.45 6.58
N ILE A 10 6.87 -12.13 6.44
CA ILE A 10 6.11 -11.14 7.21
C ILE A 10 4.78 -11.75 7.61
N ALA A 11 4.65 -12.09 8.91
CA ALA A 11 3.40 -12.58 9.45
C ALA A 11 2.43 -11.39 9.39
N TRP A 12 1.72 -11.29 8.25
CA TRP A 12 0.57 -10.40 8.16
C TRP A 12 -0.28 -10.66 9.39
N PRO A 13 -0.81 -9.62 10.05
CA PRO A 13 -1.75 -9.83 11.14
C PRO A 13 -2.74 -10.90 10.67
N ARG A 14 -2.94 -11.94 11.47
CA ARG A 14 -3.74 -13.09 11.07
C ARG A 14 -5.06 -12.61 10.51
N LEU A 15 -5.20 -12.70 9.20
CA LEU A 15 -6.42 -12.25 8.53
C LEU A 15 -7.60 -13.09 9.06
N PRO A 16 -8.73 -12.45 9.38
CA PRO A 16 -9.91 -13.16 9.78
C PRO A 16 -10.35 -14.12 8.65
N PRO A 17 -10.98 -15.26 8.99
CA PRO A 17 -11.33 -16.31 8.02
C PRO A 17 -12.11 -15.82 6.79
N HIS A 18 -12.94 -14.77 6.94
CA HIS A 18 -13.73 -14.20 5.84
C HIS A 18 -12.90 -13.42 4.80
N LEU A 19 -11.64 -13.12 5.11
CA LEU A 19 -10.67 -12.50 4.20
C LEU A 19 -9.70 -13.52 3.60
N LEU A 20 -9.96 -14.80 3.80
CA LEU A 20 -9.20 -15.89 3.20
C LEU A 20 -10.05 -16.63 2.17
N LEU A 21 -9.40 -17.04 1.09
CA LEU A 21 -9.96 -18.00 0.13
C LEU A 21 -10.02 -19.40 0.74
N SER A 22 -10.74 -20.31 0.11
CA SER A 22 -10.79 -21.74 0.50
C SER A 22 -9.40 -22.40 0.54
N THR A 23 -8.47 -21.88 -0.23
CA THR A 23 -7.04 -22.27 -0.26
C THR A 23 -6.22 -21.74 0.91
N LYS A 24 -6.83 -21.03 1.87
CA LYS A 24 -6.17 -20.34 3.00
C LYS A 24 -5.22 -19.20 2.58
N THR A 25 -5.23 -18.80 1.32
CA THR A 25 -4.53 -17.62 0.82
C THR A 25 -5.39 -16.37 1.01
N PRO A 26 -4.79 -15.16 1.18
CA PRO A 26 -5.55 -13.92 1.29
C PRO A 26 -6.44 -13.68 0.06
N ASP A 27 -7.68 -13.27 0.30
CA ASP A 27 -8.57 -12.79 -0.76
C ASP A 27 -8.17 -11.35 -1.13
N TYR A 28 -7.16 -11.23 -1.96
CA TYR A 28 -6.62 -9.93 -2.36
C TYR A 28 -7.66 -9.03 -3.04
N LEU A 29 -8.57 -9.59 -3.83
CA LEU A 29 -9.61 -8.80 -4.47
C LEU A 29 -10.51 -8.15 -3.43
N ARG A 30 -10.97 -8.91 -2.46
CA ARG A 30 -11.78 -8.39 -1.35
C ARG A 30 -11.00 -7.37 -0.53
N LEU A 31 -9.74 -7.66 -0.18
CA LEU A 31 -8.88 -6.74 0.57
C LEU A 31 -8.70 -5.41 -0.16
N ILE A 32 -8.52 -5.43 -1.48
CA ILE A 32 -8.39 -4.22 -2.30
C ILE A 32 -9.72 -3.45 -2.31
N LEU A 33 -10.84 -4.11 -2.58
CA LEU A 33 -12.14 -3.47 -2.70
C LEU A 33 -12.67 -2.91 -1.37
N THR A 34 -12.24 -3.48 -0.24
CA THR A 34 -12.63 -3.03 1.10
C THR A 34 -11.59 -2.16 1.78
N SER A 35 -10.49 -1.83 1.08
CA SER A 35 -9.45 -0.98 1.63
C SER A 35 -9.99 0.44 1.89
N ARG A 36 -9.51 1.05 2.97
CA ARG A 36 -9.97 2.37 3.43
C ARG A 36 -9.11 3.53 2.92
N VAL A 37 -8.26 3.29 1.93
CA VAL A 37 -7.28 4.27 1.46
C VAL A 37 -7.93 5.57 0.95
N TYR A 38 -9.09 5.47 0.35
CA TYR A 38 -9.82 6.64 -0.17
C TYR A 38 -10.60 7.44 0.88
N GLU A 39 -10.53 7.08 2.15
CA GLU A 39 -11.01 7.94 3.23
C GLU A 39 -10.15 9.19 3.40
N VAL A 40 -8.87 9.11 3.04
CA VAL A 40 -7.91 10.22 3.13
C VAL A 40 -7.25 10.59 1.81
N LEU A 41 -7.27 9.67 0.83
CA LEU A 41 -6.64 9.91 -0.46
C LEU A 41 -7.67 10.25 -1.53
N LYS A 42 -7.27 11.09 -2.46
CA LYS A 42 -8.01 11.36 -3.68
C LYS A 42 -7.49 10.47 -4.81
N GLU A 43 -8.37 10.17 -5.77
CA GLU A 43 -7.92 9.56 -7.01
C GLU A 43 -6.99 10.51 -7.76
N THR A 44 -5.82 10.01 -8.12
CA THR A 44 -4.87 10.77 -8.93
C THR A 44 -5.14 10.55 -10.41
N PRO A 45 -4.90 11.56 -11.27
CA PRO A 45 -5.14 11.43 -12.69
C PRO A 45 -4.16 10.47 -13.36
N LEU A 46 -4.61 9.87 -14.45
CA LEU A 46 -3.78 9.16 -15.42
C LEU A 46 -3.55 10.09 -16.61
N VAL A 47 -2.30 10.50 -16.84
CA VAL A 47 -1.93 11.51 -17.84
C VAL A 47 -1.00 10.92 -18.87
N GLN A 48 -1.27 11.18 -20.15
CA GLN A 48 -0.37 10.76 -21.22
C GLN A 48 0.93 11.56 -21.18
N ALA A 49 2.05 10.87 -21.17
CA ALA A 49 3.39 11.46 -21.23
C ALA A 49 3.82 11.63 -22.69
N LEU A 50 3.41 12.72 -23.32
CA LEU A 50 3.61 12.96 -24.76
C LEU A 50 5.07 12.85 -25.19
N ASN A 51 5.97 13.50 -24.46
CA ASN A 51 7.42 13.47 -24.78
C ASN A 51 8.02 12.06 -24.67
N LEU A 52 7.66 11.31 -23.63
CA LEU A 52 8.11 9.92 -23.48
C LEU A 52 7.49 9.02 -24.54
N SER A 53 6.21 9.24 -24.84
CA SER A 53 5.51 8.48 -25.89
C SER A 53 6.16 8.67 -27.25
N ALA A 54 6.49 9.90 -27.63
CA ALA A 54 7.20 10.22 -28.86
C ALA A 54 8.62 9.61 -28.87
N LYS A 55 9.35 9.72 -27.76
CA LYS A 55 10.73 9.22 -27.65
C LYS A 55 10.83 7.69 -27.81
N PHE A 56 9.87 6.96 -27.26
CA PHE A 56 9.88 5.50 -27.25
C PHE A 56 8.97 4.85 -28.29
N GLY A 57 8.24 5.63 -29.08
CA GLY A 57 7.32 5.12 -30.08
C GLY A 57 6.12 4.33 -29.51
N ASN A 58 5.75 4.60 -28.25
CA ASN A 58 4.69 3.90 -27.54
C ASN A 58 3.75 4.89 -26.87
N GLN A 59 2.53 4.47 -26.54
CA GLN A 59 1.62 5.26 -25.71
C GLN A 59 1.94 5.04 -24.23
N ILE A 60 2.61 6.03 -23.61
CA ILE A 60 3.02 5.99 -22.22
C ILE A 60 2.10 6.88 -21.38
N TYR A 61 1.55 6.33 -20.32
CA TYR A 61 0.71 7.04 -19.37
C TYR A 61 1.35 7.01 -17.98
N LEU A 62 1.23 8.12 -17.27
CA LEU A 62 1.72 8.29 -15.90
C LEU A 62 0.54 8.37 -14.95
N LYS A 63 0.48 7.49 -13.97
CA LYS A 63 -0.38 7.61 -12.81
C LYS A 63 0.26 8.58 -11.84
N ARG A 64 -0.29 9.78 -11.72
CA ARG A 64 0.33 10.94 -11.07
C ARG A 64 0.22 10.89 -9.54
N GLU A 65 0.87 9.91 -8.92
CA GLU A 65 0.92 9.74 -7.46
C GLU A 65 1.76 10.82 -6.74
N ASP A 66 2.53 11.58 -7.48
CA ASP A 66 3.24 12.79 -7.03
C ASP A 66 2.29 13.94 -6.65
N LEU A 67 1.02 13.87 -7.05
CA LEU A 67 0.00 14.85 -6.73
C LEU A 67 -0.69 14.63 -5.37
N HIS A 68 -0.32 13.59 -4.64
CA HIS A 68 -0.70 13.45 -3.25
C HIS A 68 -0.02 14.50 -2.37
N GLU A 69 -0.61 14.83 -1.23
CA GLU A 69 -0.06 15.80 -0.27
C GLU A 69 1.35 15.44 0.23
N VAL A 70 1.70 14.16 0.20
CA VAL A 70 3.04 13.63 0.53
C VAL A 70 3.91 13.39 -0.71
N PHE A 71 3.46 13.81 -1.88
CA PHE A 71 4.17 13.70 -3.17
C PHE A 71 4.64 12.28 -3.53
N SER A 72 3.97 11.24 -3.03
CA SER A 72 4.40 9.86 -3.22
C SER A 72 3.24 8.87 -3.11
N PHE A 73 3.30 7.79 -3.89
CA PHE A 73 2.38 6.64 -3.79
C PHE A 73 2.48 5.90 -2.44
N LYS A 74 3.57 6.08 -1.70
CA LYS A 74 3.84 5.36 -0.43
C LYS A 74 2.76 5.57 0.62
N ILE A 75 2.04 6.70 0.55
CA ILE A 75 0.92 6.97 1.47
C ILE A 75 -0.18 5.91 1.39
N ARG A 76 -0.40 5.29 0.21
CA ARG A 76 -1.41 4.23 0.05
C ARG A 76 -1.15 3.05 0.98
N GLY A 77 0.07 2.52 0.93
CA GLY A 77 0.46 1.40 1.80
C GLY A 77 0.54 1.80 3.27
N ALA A 78 1.13 2.95 3.57
CA ALA A 78 1.25 3.45 4.94
C ALA A 78 -0.12 3.65 5.58
N TYR A 79 -1.04 4.33 4.90
CA TYR A 79 -2.39 4.52 5.43
C TYR A 79 -3.15 3.21 5.58
N ASN A 80 -3.11 2.33 4.56
CA ASN A 80 -3.79 1.04 4.62
C ASN A 80 -3.31 0.20 5.82
N PHE A 81 -2.01 0.20 6.07
CA PHE A 81 -1.45 -0.45 7.25
C PHE A 81 -1.96 0.18 8.56
N MET A 82 -1.86 1.51 8.68
CA MET A 82 -2.30 2.23 9.88
C MET A 82 -3.81 2.07 10.14
N ALA A 83 -4.62 2.06 9.09
CA ALA A 83 -6.07 1.88 9.18
C ALA A 83 -6.47 0.46 9.62
N SER A 84 -5.60 -0.53 9.40
CA SER A 84 -5.83 -1.92 9.82
C SER A 84 -5.45 -2.21 11.27
N LEU A 85 -4.72 -1.31 11.93
CA LEU A 85 -4.33 -1.49 13.32
C LEU A 85 -5.55 -1.38 14.26
N SER A 86 -5.57 -2.23 15.29
CA SER A 86 -6.52 -2.12 16.39
C SER A 86 -6.28 -0.84 17.20
N GLU A 87 -7.25 -0.45 18.04
CA GLU A 87 -7.09 0.71 18.92
C GLU A 87 -5.89 0.55 19.87
N GLU A 88 -5.70 -0.65 20.41
CA GLU A 88 -4.57 -0.95 21.29
C GLU A 88 -3.23 -0.81 20.58
N GLU A 89 -3.11 -1.31 19.35
CA GLU A 89 -1.90 -1.19 18.53
C GLU A 89 -1.61 0.27 18.19
N ARG A 90 -2.64 1.03 17.81
CA ARG A 90 -2.51 2.48 17.54
C ARG A 90 -2.06 3.26 18.75
N TRP A 91 -2.57 2.90 19.94
CA TRP A 91 -2.17 3.55 21.18
C TRP A 91 -0.70 3.33 21.52
N LYS A 92 -0.15 2.15 21.23
CA LYS A 92 1.29 1.84 21.41
C LYS A 92 2.19 2.61 20.44
N GLY A 93 1.61 3.14 19.35
CA GLY A 93 2.34 3.82 18.30
C GLY A 93 3.03 2.86 17.33
N VAL A 94 3.72 3.44 16.36
CA VAL A 94 4.46 2.69 15.34
C VAL A 94 5.87 3.23 15.21
N VAL A 95 6.78 2.34 14.82
CA VAL A 95 8.16 2.68 14.48
C VAL A 95 8.40 2.26 13.03
N THR A 96 9.05 3.11 12.29
CA THR A 96 9.41 2.83 10.90
C THR A 96 10.85 3.22 10.63
N CYS A 97 11.44 2.60 9.62
CA CYS A 97 12.72 3.01 9.05
C CYS A 97 12.55 3.20 7.54
N SER A 98 13.38 4.03 6.97
CA SER A 98 13.39 4.30 5.53
C SER A 98 14.82 4.31 5.03
N ALA A 99 15.03 3.78 3.83
CA ALA A 99 16.32 3.85 3.13
C ALA A 99 16.51 5.13 2.29
N GLY A 100 15.58 6.06 2.40
CA GLY A 100 15.57 7.33 1.66
C GLY A 100 14.29 7.57 0.90
#